data_35f736b8e1e0901956fb9a62ba45bf50
#
_entry.id   35f736b8e1e0901956fb9a62ba45bf50
#
_cell.length_a   1.000
_cell.length_b   1.000
_cell.length_c   1.000
_cell.angle_alpha   90.00
_cell.angle_beta   90.00
_cell.angle_gamma   90.00
#
_symmetry.space_group_name_H-M   'P 1'
#
loop_
_entity.id
_entity.type
_entity.pdbx_description
1 polymer ?
#
loop_
_entity_poly.entity_id
_entity_poly.type
_entity_poly.pdbx_seq_one_letter_code
_entity_poly.pdbx_strand_id
1 'polypeptide(L)'
;MQNNKLSMAIRAAVAATTLGLAGQAGAISFEAGGWNTSINGFARLNASYDIDEKVATTAQAGDFSKINVGAAENNEVTGHFDADAVQSRLGVKTVSPEGVTINVEGDFRNGTLRLRHGYGSYKGILAGQTWSNYNSFVGNTSTLDFDSMAGGAGLQGRTAQLRYTSGALSIAAEDPQSSIYGSPASKKDSMPALTARLEDSEGSLSYSTAIVARQVSFDDGTTDDSAFGFGAFLAAKMQLTDMIDIHGAINYSDGANSYLWHSGENYYGNDAYIAGDSLETISGYAGTIGAGIKLGGGRSINIAYGMATLDWDDAEKDLGAATVAGEAETNSHIVANYQWTPVKNVMMGVEYQYLKTEDVSGEDGDANRLLFAAQYNF
;
A
#
# COMPACT_ATOMS: atom_id res chain seq x y z
N MET A 1 -38.91 10.52 1.44
CA MET A 1 -37.66 11.24 1.21
C MET A 1 -36.70 11.28 2.41
N GLN A 2 -37.11 10.93 3.63
CA GLN A 2 -36.23 10.86 4.81
C GLN A 2 -35.33 9.60 4.89
N ASN A 3 -35.79 8.49 4.33
CA ASN A 3 -35.05 7.21 4.39
C ASN A 3 -33.74 7.20 3.55
N ASN A 4 -33.63 8.04 2.48
CA ASN A 4 -32.45 8.07 1.65
C ASN A 4 -31.27 8.85 2.26
N LYS A 5 -31.56 9.81 3.16
CA LYS A 5 -30.50 10.58 3.82
C LYS A 5 -29.81 9.77 4.94
N LEU A 6 -30.59 8.92 5.63
CA LEU A 6 -30.04 8.04 6.66
C LEU A 6 -29.19 6.90 6.06
N SER A 7 -29.60 6.35 4.91
CA SER A 7 -28.83 5.33 4.18
C SER A 7 -27.52 5.89 3.58
N MET A 8 -27.51 7.16 3.17
CA MET A 8 -26.30 7.82 2.64
C MET A 8 -25.30 8.16 3.75
N ALA A 9 -25.76 8.53 4.94
CA ALA A 9 -24.89 8.76 6.10
C ALA A 9 -24.27 7.45 6.63
N ILE A 10 -25.02 6.33 6.57
CA ILE A 10 -24.51 5.01 6.95
C ILE A 10 -23.52 4.47 5.91
N ARG A 11 -23.72 4.71 4.62
CA ARG A 11 -22.80 4.31 3.54
C ARG A 11 -21.46 5.05 3.60
N ALA A 12 -21.46 6.35 3.92
CA ALA A 12 -20.21 7.11 4.12
C ALA A 12 -19.43 6.67 5.37
N ALA A 13 -20.10 6.11 6.39
CA ALA A 13 -19.44 5.60 7.59
C ALA A 13 -18.80 4.22 7.39
N VAL A 14 -19.34 3.37 6.50
CA VAL A 14 -18.84 1.99 6.28
C VAL A 14 -17.59 1.96 5.40
N ALA A 15 -17.46 2.84 4.40
CA ALA A 15 -16.26 2.92 3.57
C ALA A 15 -15.02 3.43 4.34
N ALA A 16 -15.21 4.12 5.48
CA ALA A 16 -14.11 4.59 6.34
C ALA A 16 -13.64 3.55 7.38
N THR A 17 -14.29 2.37 7.46
CA THR A 17 -14.16 1.49 8.63
C THR A 17 -13.17 0.34 8.52
N THR A 18 -12.51 0.11 7.40
CA THR A 18 -11.69 -1.10 7.25
C THR A 18 -10.22 -0.95 7.63
N LEU A 19 -9.67 0.27 7.74
CA LEU A 19 -8.28 0.48 8.22
C LEU A 19 -8.10 1.69 9.16
N GLY A 20 -9.18 2.44 9.41
CA GLY A 20 -9.13 3.63 10.28
C GLY A 20 -9.66 3.42 11.70
N LEU A 21 -10.23 2.25 12.03
CA LEU A 21 -10.93 2.06 13.32
C LEU A 21 -10.02 1.96 14.54
N ALA A 22 -8.77 1.60 14.37
CA ALA A 22 -7.85 1.60 15.52
C ALA A 22 -7.46 3.01 16.00
N GLY A 23 -7.54 4.03 15.13
CA GLY A 23 -7.07 5.38 15.45
C GLY A 23 -8.13 6.38 15.96
N GLN A 24 -9.43 6.10 15.81
CA GLN A 24 -10.46 7.09 16.17
C GLN A 24 -11.13 6.88 17.55
N ALA A 25 -10.94 5.73 18.18
CA ALA A 25 -11.64 5.41 19.42
C ALA A 25 -11.10 6.17 20.66
N GLY A 26 -9.96 6.87 20.53
CA GLY A 26 -9.30 7.62 21.58
C GLY A 26 -9.08 9.11 21.30
N ALA A 27 -9.53 9.62 20.14
CA ALA A 27 -9.27 11.01 19.74
C ALA A 27 -9.65 12.05 20.80
N ILE A 28 -8.75 12.95 21.11
CA ILE A 28 -9.01 14.11 21.96
C ILE A 28 -9.69 15.16 21.08
N SER A 29 -10.97 15.45 21.34
CA SER A 29 -11.75 16.40 20.54
C SER A 29 -12.13 17.63 21.36
N PHE A 30 -12.09 18.80 20.72
CA PHE A 30 -12.52 20.06 21.30
C PHE A 30 -13.07 21.00 20.22
N GLU A 31 -13.86 21.98 20.65
CA GLU A 31 -14.39 23.03 19.79
C GLU A 31 -13.74 24.36 20.16
N ALA A 32 -13.31 25.13 19.15
CA ALA A 32 -12.79 26.47 19.33
C ALA A 32 -13.18 27.35 18.14
N GLY A 33 -13.86 28.48 18.41
CA GLY A 33 -14.31 29.42 17.36
C GLY A 33 -15.27 28.81 16.34
N GLY A 34 -16.07 27.83 16.73
CA GLY A 34 -16.98 27.10 15.85
C GLY A 34 -16.32 25.98 15.03
N TRP A 35 -15.02 25.77 15.16
CA TRP A 35 -14.27 24.67 14.54
C TRP A 35 -14.24 23.44 15.45
N ASN A 36 -14.57 22.29 14.91
CA ASN A 36 -14.41 21.00 15.59
C ASN A 36 -13.04 20.42 15.28
N THR A 37 -12.19 20.30 16.28
CA THR A 37 -10.83 19.79 16.15
C THR A 37 -10.66 18.49 16.92
N SER A 38 -9.99 17.53 16.29
CA SER A 38 -9.57 16.28 16.93
C SER A 38 -8.06 16.08 16.78
N ILE A 39 -7.42 15.69 17.87
CA ILE A 39 -6.04 15.19 17.89
C ILE A 39 -6.14 13.68 18.04
N ASN A 40 -5.49 12.95 17.15
CA ASN A 40 -5.51 11.49 17.10
C ASN A 40 -4.13 10.95 16.79
N GLY A 41 -3.95 9.69 17.09
CA GLY A 41 -2.68 9.02 16.80
C GLY A 41 -2.50 7.77 17.64
N PHE A 42 -1.26 7.30 17.64
CA PHE A 42 -0.87 6.18 18.46
C PHE A 42 0.65 6.17 18.72
N ALA A 43 1.04 5.61 19.83
CA ALA A 43 2.39 5.12 20.07
C ALA A 43 2.43 3.62 19.79
N ARG A 44 3.40 3.16 18.98
CA ARG A 44 3.52 1.76 18.62
C ARG A 44 4.98 1.30 18.72
N LEU A 45 5.18 0.23 19.49
CA LEU A 45 6.39 -0.57 19.45
C LEU A 45 6.22 -1.66 18.41
N ASN A 46 7.17 -1.81 17.52
CA ASN A 46 7.37 -2.99 16.68
C ASN A 46 8.65 -3.69 17.11
N ALA A 47 8.67 -5.01 17.07
CA ALA A 47 9.89 -5.81 17.20
C ALA A 47 9.84 -6.91 16.16
N SER A 48 10.96 -7.19 15.51
CA SER A 48 11.12 -8.28 14.54
C SER A 48 12.25 -9.19 14.94
N TYR A 49 12.11 -10.44 14.54
CA TYR A 49 13.19 -11.43 14.58
C TYR A 49 13.25 -12.09 13.21
N ASP A 50 14.22 -11.68 12.41
CA ASP A 50 14.50 -12.28 11.11
C ASP A 50 15.30 -13.56 11.37
N ILE A 51 14.74 -14.71 10.96
CA ILE A 51 15.23 -16.04 11.36
C ILE A 51 16.44 -16.42 10.51
N ASP A 52 16.35 -16.22 9.24
CA ASP A 52 17.36 -16.60 8.27
C ASP A 52 18.34 -15.43 8.07
N GLU A 53 18.01 -14.49 7.24
CA GLU A 53 18.81 -13.31 6.95
C GLU A 53 18.11 -12.01 7.36
N LYS A 54 18.86 -10.92 7.46
CA LYS A 54 18.31 -9.63 7.88
C LYS A 54 17.56 -8.93 6.74
N VAL A 55 16.24 -9.09 6.70
CA VAL A 55 15.36 -8.45 5.72
C VAL A 55 14.64 -7.20 6.23
N ALA A 56 14.79 -6.83 7.50
CA ALA A 56 14.15 -5.64 8.04
C ALA A 56 14.72 -4.36 7.44
N THR A 57 13.87 -3.50 6.88
CA THR A 57 14.19 -2.08 6.62
C THR A 57 14.08 -1.27 7.91
N THR A 58 12.99 -1.52 8.63
CA THR A 58 12.73 -1.17 10.03
C THR A 58 12.06 -2.39 10.66
N ALA A 59 11.94 -2.45 11.99
CA ALA A 59 11.30 -3.58 12.68
C ALA A 59 9.84 -3.83 12.22
N GLN A 60 9.22 -2.88 11.53
CA GLN A 60 7.84 -2.93 11.09
C GLN A 60 7.62 -3.45 9.67
N ALA A 61 8.67 -3.62 8.84
CA ALA A 61 8.53 -4.00 7.44
C ALA A 61 9.69 -4.87 6.95
N GLY A 62 9.36 -5.91 6.20
CA GLY A 62 10.30 -6.70 5.42
C GLY A 62 10.58 -6.06 4.06
N ASP A 63 11.71 -6.41 3.47
CA ASP A 63 12.23 -5.81 2.25
C ASP A 63 12.74 -6.93 1.33
N PHE A 64 12.04 -7.14 0.22
CA PHE A 64 12.38 -8.18 -0.74
C PHE A 64 13.77 -8.00 -1.35
N SER A 65 14.24 -6.75 -1.51
CA SER A 65 15.58 -6.45 -2.07
C SER A 65 16.74 -6.88 -1.17
N LYS A 66 16.45 -7.32 0.04
CA LYS A 66 17.45 -7.80 1.00
C LYS A 66 17.52 -9.30 1.12
N ILE A 67 16.66 -10.00 0.41
CA ILE A 67 16.68 -11.46 0.34
C ILE A 67 17.83 -11.84 -0.59
N ASN A 68 18.74 -12.66 -0.09
CA ASN A 68 19.81 -13.22 -0.91
C ASN A 68 19.21 -14.25 -1.87
N VAL A 69 19.64 -14.25 -3.12
CA VAL A 69 19.18 -15.19 -4.15
C VAL A 69 20.26 -16.14 -4.60
N GLY A 70 19.88 -17.32 -5.06
CA GLY A 70 20.75 -18.31 -5.64
C GLY A 70 21.86 -18.77 -4.69
N ALA A 71 23.12 -18.71 -5.14
CA ALA A 71 24.25 -19.19 -4.33
C ALA A 71 24.50 -18.33 -3.05
N ALA A 72 24.03 -17.11 -3.00
CA ALA A 72 24.19 -16.24 -1.84
C ALA A 72 23.33 -16.68 -0.65
N GLU A 73 22.15 -17.27 -0.90
CA GLU A 73 21.22 -17.79 0.11
C GLU A 73 21.89 -18.85 1.03
N ASN A 74 22.82 -19.60 0.52
CA ASN A 74 23.50 -20.64 1.30
C ASN A 74 24.56 -20.12 2.31
N ASN A 75 24.82 -18.81 2.33
CA ASN A 75 25.86 -18.21 3.16
C ASN A 75 25.30 -17.14 4.12
N GLU A 76 24.06 -17.27 4.51
CA GLU A 76 23.35 -16.31 5.33
C GLU A 76 23.86 -16.23 6.77
N VAL A 77 23.76 -15.04 7.33
CA VAL A 77 23.95 -14.79 8.76
C VAL A 77 22.59 -14.76 9.43
N THR A 78 22.29 -15.77 10.23
CA THR A 78 20.97 -16.02 10.81
C THR A 78 20.76 -15.33 12.17
N GLY A 79 19.50 -15.06 12.51
CA GLY A 79 19.08 -14.66 13.85
C GLY A 79 19.25 -13.17 14.14
N HIS A 80 18.47 -12.30 13.50
CA HIS A 80 18.55 -10.85 13.67
C HIS A 80 17.32 -10.29 14.41
N PHE A 81 17.55 -9.72 15.59
CA PHE A 81 16.53 -8.98 16.33
C PHE A 81 16.63 -7.49 16.04
N ASP A 82 15.47 -6.86 15.79
CA ASP A 82 15.33 -5.41 15.67
C ASP A 82 14.08 -4.93 16.40
N ALA A 83 14.09 -3.67 16.88
CA ALA A 83 12.92 -3.06 17.50
C ALA A 83 12.95 -1.55 17.35
N ASP A 84 11.78 -0.97 17.05
CA ASP A 84 11.61 0.47 16.94
C ASP A 84 10.19 0.93 17.28
N ALA A 85 10.01 2.25 17.32
CA ALA A 85 8.70 2.89 17.51
C ALA A 85 8.38 3.90 16.38
N VAL A 86 9.08 3.81 15.25
CA VAL A 86 9.03 4.82 14.18
C VAL A 86 7.68 4.87 13.42
N GLN A 87 6.85 3.84 13.57
CA GLN A 87 5.49 3.82 13.04
C GLN A 87 4.51 4.69 13.84
N SER A 88 4.87 5.13 15.04
CA SER A 88 4.02 6.01 15.86
C SER A 88 3.56 7.23 15.06
N ARG A 89 2.31 7.66 15.30
CA ARG A 89 1.65 8.70 14.51
C ARG A 89 1.07 9.78 15.38
N LEU A 90 1.04 10.98 14.81
CA LEU A 90 0.32 12.12 15.35
C LEU A 90 -0.44 12.82 14.23
N GLY A 91 -1.73 13.07 14.44
CA GLY A 91 -2.59 13.73 13.47
C GLY A 91 -3.50 14.77 14.14
N VAL A 92 -3.81 15.81 13.36
CA VAL A 92 -4.80 16.82 13.70
C VAL A 92 -5.78 16.92 12.54
N LYS A 93 -7.07 16.76 12.84
CA LYS A 93 -8.16 16.96 11.91
C LYS A 93 -9.08 18.05 12.45
N THR A 94 -9.41 19.02 11.61
CA THR A 94 -10.33 20.10 11.99
C THR A 94 -11.39 20.28 10.91
N VAL A 95 -12.61 20.63 11.35
CA VAL A 95 -13.76 20.86 10.46
C VAL A 95 -14.38 22.20 10.80
N SER A 96 -14.48 23.09 9.79
CA SER A 96 -15.13 24.41 9.95
C SER A 96 -16.67 24.29 10.03
N PRO A 97 -17.36 25.35 10.48
CA PRO A 97 -18.83 25.42 10.45
C PRO A 97 -19.43 25.21 9.04
N GLU A 98 -18.71 25.61 8.00
CA GLU A 98 -19.12 25.48 6.60
C GLU A 98 -18.85 24.09 6.03
N GLY A 99 -18.17 23.19 6.80
CA GLY A 99 -17.84 21.82 6.41
C GLY A 99 -16.51 21.69 5.64
N VAL A 100 -15.63 22.69 5.70
CA VAL A 100 -14.25 22.56 5.22
C VAL A 100 -13.49 21.66 6.20
N THR A 101 -12.92 20.58 5.70
CA THR A 101 -12.06 19.67 6.48
C THR A 101 -10.60 19.96 6.16
N ILE A 102 -9.76 20.04 7.19
CA ILE A 102 -8.30 20.06 7.07
C ILE A 102 -7.76 18.88 7.89
N ASN A 103 -6.85 18.11 7.32
CA ASN A 103 -6.20 16.98 8.00
C ASN A 103 -4.70 17.02 7.77
N VAL A 104 -3.93 16.92 8.87
CA VAL A 104 -2.48 16.80 8.83
C VAL A 104 -2.08 15.63 9.75
N GLU A 105 -1.34 14.67 9.22
CA GLU A 105 -0.83 13.52 9.96
C GLU A 105 0.64 13.25 9.59
N GLY A 106 1.44 12.89 10.56
CA GLY A 106 2.82 12.46 10.37
C GLY A 106 3.17 11.19 11.14
N ASP A 107 4.24 10.53 10.70
CA ASP A 107 4.93 9.45 11.41
C ASP A 107 6.45 9.69 11.45
N PHE A 108 7.20 8.75 12.03
CA PHE A 108 8.64 8.87 12.22
C PHE A 108 9.43 7.79 11.45
N ARG A 109 8.84 7.15 10.43
CA ARG A 109 9.42 5.99 9.75
C ARG A 109 10.87 6.20 9.27
N ASN A 110 11.23 7.41 8.88
CA ASN A 110 12.59 7.74 8.44
C ASN A 110 13.46 8.34 9.57
N GLY A 111 13.12 8.11 10.85
CA GLY A 111 13.80 8.69 11.99
C GLY A 111 13.46 10.16 12.27
N THR A 112 12.74 10.83 11.39
CA THR A 112 12.26 12.21 11.52
C THR A 112 10.76 12.28 11.23
N LEU A 113 10.10 13.33 11.74
CA LEU A 113 8.68 13.54 11.43
C LEU A 113 8.52 13.80 9.92
N ARG A 114 7.82 12.89 9.24
CA ARG A 114 7.46 13.03 7.83
C ARG A 114 5.96 13.22 7.65
N LEU A 115 5.56 13.95 6.61
CA LEU A 115 4.17 14.13 6.25
C LEU A 115 3.60 12.84 5.67
N ARG A 116 2.51 12.34 6.27
CA ARG A 116 1.69 11.25 5.71
C ARG A 116 0.49 11.80 4.97
N HIS A 117 -0.33 12.57 5.67
CA HIS A 117 -1.49 13.25 5.14
C HIS A 117 -1.40 14.74 5.38
N GLY A 118 -1.67 15.54 4.37
CA GLY A 118 -1.74 16.99 4.43
C GLY A 118 -2.69 17.47 3.35
N TYR A 119 -3.99 17.56 3.65
CA TYR A 119 -4.98 17.95 2.66
C TYR A 119 -6.11 18.78 3.26
N GLY A 120 -6.74 19.54 2.37
CA GLY A 120 -8.04 20.17 2.61
C GLY A 120 -9.12 19.50 1.76
N SER A 121 -10.36 19.42 2.27
CA SER A 121 -11.49 18.97 1.47
C SER A 121 -12.77 19.77 1.73
N TYR A 122 -13.56 19.96 0.68
CA TYR A 122 -14.83 20.66 0.72
C TYR A 122 -15.75 20.21 -0.41
N LYS A 123 -16.99 19.81 -0.10
CA LYS A 123 -18.04 19.41 -1.06
C LYS A 123 -17.55 18.39 -2.11
N GLY A 124 -16.83 17.37 -1.68
CA GLY A 124 -16.32 16.31 -2.54
C GLY A 124 -14.98 16.61 -3.22
N ILE A 125 -14.51 17.86 -3.19
CA ILE A 125 -13.19 18.23 -3.71
C ILE A 125 -12.16 18.09 -2.60
N LEU A 126 -11.05 17.40 -2.87
CA LEU A 126 -9.87 17.26 -2.02
C LEU A 126 -8.65 17.78 -2.77
N ALA A 127 -7.85 18.59 -2.09
CA ALA A 127 -6.57 19.07 -2.59
C ALA A 127 -5.49 18.87 -1.52
N GLY A 128 -4.34 18.29 -1.90
CA GLY A 128 -3.21 18.00 -1.03
C GLY A 128 -2.74 16.56 -1.12
N GLN A 129 -1.96 16.12 -0.13
CA GLN A 129 -1.39 14.77 -0.08
C GLN A 129 -2.23 13.84 0.80
N THR A 130 -2.63 12.70 0.23
CA THR A 130 -3.26 11.58 0.95
C THR A 130 -3.08 10.29 0.16
N TRP A 131 -3.70 9.19 0.59
CA TRP A 131 -3.69 7.95 -0.19
C TRP A 131 -4.08 8.21 -1.63
N SER A 132 -3.35 7.62 -2.56
CA SER A 132 -3.68 7.67 -3.98
C SER A 132 -5.15 7.29 -4.22
N ASN A 133 -5.77 7.90 -5.20
CA ASN A 133 -7.10 7.48 -5.63
C ASN A 133 -7.06 6.10 -6.32
N TYR A 134 -5.92 5.73 -6.92
CA TYR A 134 -5.63 4.38 -7.39
C TYR A 134 -5.11 3.50 -6.25
N ASN A 135 -5.91 3.37 -5.19
CA ASN A 135 -5.62 2.56 -3.99
C ASN A 135 -6.92 2.08 -3.36
N SER A 136 -6.93 0.85 -2.86
CA SER A 136 -7.98 0.36 -1.97
C SER A 136 -7.41 -0.58 -0.92
N PHE A 137 -8.00 -0.52 0.27
CA PHE A 137 -7.70 -1.46 1.35
C PHE A 137 -8.78 -2.54 1.52
N VAL A 138 -9.81 -2.53 0.67
CA VAL A 138 -10.94 -3.47 0.75
C VAL A 138 -10.46 -4.92 0.65
N GLY A 139 -9.49 -5.19 -0.25
CA GLY A 139 -8.93 -6.52 -0.45
C GLY A 139 -7.81 -6.91 0.51
N ASN A 140 -7.38 -6.01 1.41
CA ASN A 140 -6.25 -6.29 2.28
C ASN A 140 -6.66 -7.07 3.52
N THR A 141 -5.92 -8.13 3.82
CA THR A 141 -6.00 -8.84 5.10
C THR A 141 -5.23 -8.04 6.15
N SER A 142 -5.67 -8.11 7.42
CA SER A 142 -5.00 -7.40 8.52
C SER A 142 -3.63 -8.00 8.81
N THR A 143 -2.57 -7.19 8.76
CA THR A 143 -1.19 -7.55 9.07
C THR A 143 -0.64 -6.68 10.18
N LEU A 144 0.43 -7.13 10.85
CA LEU A 144 1.25 -6.29 11.72
C LEU A 144 2.28 -5.54 10.90
N ASP A 145 2.74 -6.11 9.81
CA ASP A 145 3.63 -5.44 8.86
C ASP A 145 2.98 -4.15 8.35
N PHE A 146 3.76 -3.07 8.40
CA PHE A 146 3.30 -1.76 7.97
C PHE A 146 2.99 -1.70 6.47
N ASP A 147 3.76 -2.43 5.69
CA ASP A 147 3.67 -2.41 4.23
C ASP A 147 2.68 -3.45 3.70
N SER A 148 2.08 -4.27 4.63
CA SER A 148 1.04 -5.23 4.28
C SER A 148 1.53 -6.33 3.34
N MET A 149 0.68 -6.80 2.42
CA MET A 149 0.92 -7.94 1.53
C MET A 149 1.37 -7.48 0.16
N ALA A 150 2.23 -8.26 -0.52
CA ALA A 150 2.41 -8.15 -1.95
C ALA A 150 1.06 -8.28 -2.67
N GLY A 151 0.89 -7.58 -3.79
CA GLY A 151 -0.32 -7.65 -4.60
C GLY A 151 -1.55 -6.92 -4.03
N GLY A 152 -1.38 -6.07 -3.02
CA GLY A 152 -2.44 -5.18 -2.55
C GLY A 152 -2.98 -4.29 -3.67
N ALA A 153 -4.25 -3.83 -3.56
CA ALA A 153 -4.93 -3.11 -4.63
C ALA A 153 -4.32 -1.73 -4.92
N GLY A 154 -3.66 -1.61 -6.06
CA GLY A 154 -3.09 -0.38 -6.60
C GLY A 154 -1.89 0.17 -5.81
N LEU A 155 -1.67 1.47 -5.90
CA LEU A 155 -0.59 2.19 -5.22
C LEU A 155 -0.85 2.28 -3.72
N GLN A 156 -0.25 1.44 -2.91
CA GLN A 156 -0.35 1.48 -1.44
C GLN A 156 0.45 2.66 -0.83
N GLY A 157 0.49 3.76 -1.55
CA GLY A 157 1.22 4.99 -1.26
C GLY A 157 0.34 6.23 -1.13
N ARG A 158 0.96 7.33 -0.75
CA ARG A 158 0.32 8.64 -0.66
C ARG A 158 0.97 9.58 -1.65
N THR A 159 0.14 10.34 -2.36
CA THR A 159 0.58 11.26 -3.40
C THR A 159 -0.16 12.59 -3.29
N ALA A 160 0.47 13.66 -3.77
CA ALA A 160 -0.19 14.95 -3.93
C ALA A 160 -1.23 14.84 -5.05
N GLN A 161 -2.42 15.39 -4.84
CA GLN A 161 -3.54 15.19 -5.77
C GLN A 161 -4.60 16.27 -5.67
N LEU A 162 -5.33 16.41 -6.76
CA LEU A 162 -6.65 17.05 -6.81
C LEU A 162 -7.67 15.96 -7.14
N ARG A 163 -8.60 15.70 -6.22
CA ARG A 163 -9.60 14.64 -6.35
C ARG A 163 -11.01 15.17 -6.16
N TYR A 164 -11.92 14.66 -6.99
CA TYR A 164 -13.36 14.85 -6.81
C TYR A 164 -14.04 13.52 -6.53
N THR A 165 -14.89 13.48 -5.50
CA THR A 165 -15.64 12.30 -5.08
C THR A 165 -17.14 12.61 -5.07
N SER A 166 -17.94 11.74 -5.69
CA SER A 166 -19.40 11.81 -5.70
C SER A 166 -19.99 10.41 -5.55
N GLY A 167 -20.59 10.15 -4.39
CA GLY A 167 -21.07 8.80 -4.02
C GLY A 167 -19.90 7.80 -3.96
N ALA A 168 -20.03 6.69 -4.66
CA ALA A 168 -19.00 5.64 -4.76
C ALA A 168 -17.86 5.97 -5.73
N LEU A 169 -18.07 6.94 -6.64
CA LEU A 169 -17.10 7.28 -7.68
C LEU A 169 -16.18 8.41 -7.23
N SER A 170 -14.89 8.26 -7.49
CA SER A 170 -13.89 9.32 -7.35
C SER A 170 -12.96 9.35 -8.58
N ILE A 171 -12.59 10.56 -8.98
CA ILE A 171 -11.59 10.83 -10.04
C ILE A 171 -10.52 11.76 -9.49
N ALA A 172 -9.27 11.56 -9.91
CA ALA A 172 -8.18 12.44 -9.48
C ALA A 172 -7.13 12.66 -10.58
N ALA A 173 -6.45 13.81 -10.46
CA ALA A 173 -5.16 14.07 -11.07
C ALA A 173 -4.12 14.03 -9.95
N GLU A 174 -3.09 13.19 -10.11
CA GLU A 174 -2.11 12.87 -9.06
C GLU A 174 -0.69 13.14 -9.55
N ASP A 175 0.18 13.48 -8.62
CA ASP A 175 1.63 13.51 -8.86
C ASP A 175 2.08 12.10 -9.28
N PRO A 176 2.65 11.94 -10.50
CA PRO A 176 2.95 10.63 -11.05
C PRO A 176 4.10 9.95 -10.32
N GLN A 177 4.05 8.61 -10.27
CA GLN A 177 5.17 7.77 -9.84
C GLN A 177 5.78 7.15 -11.08
N SER A 178 7.09 7.27 -11.28
CA SER A 178 7.78 6.74 -12.47
C SER A 178 9.07 6.04 -12.11
N SER A 179 9.31 4.89 -12.73
CA SER A 179 10.57 4.15 -12.67
C SER A 179 10.92 3.64 -14.06
N ILE A 180 12.15 3.95 -14.53
CA ILE A 180 12.65 3.52 -15.84
C ILE A 180 13.95 2.77 -15.62
N TYR A 181 14.02 1.54 -16.12
CA TYR A 181 15.24 0.73 -16.07
C TYR A 181 16.32 1.29 -16.98
N GLY A 182 17.56 1.32 -16.48
CA GLY A 182 18.75 1.71 -17.23
C GLY A 182 19.02 3.23 -17.25
N SER A 183 18.06 4.09 -16.93
CA SER A 183 18.29 5.55 -16.89
C SER A 183 17.39 6.32 -15.93
N PRO A 184 17.50 6.07 -14.62
CA PRO A 184 16.63 6.76 -13.63
C PRO A 184 16.84 8.26 -13.57
N ALA A 185 18.00 8.78 -14.00
CA ALA A 185 18.31 10.22 -13.99
C ALA A 185 17.64 11.00 -15.13
N SER A 186 17.21 10.32 -16.19
CA SER A 186 16.62 10.92 -17.40
C SER A 186 15.10 10.84 -17.42
N LYS A 187 14.46 10.24 -16.40
CA LYS A 187 13.01 10.17 -16.34
C LYS A 187 12.41 11.59 -16.31
N LYS A 188 11.29 11.74 -16.99
CA LYS A 188 10.57 13.01 -17.11
C LYS A 188 9.09 12.79 -16.83
N ASP A 189 8.55 13.47 -15.85
CA ASP A 189 7.13 13.46 -15.53
C ASP A 189 6.46 14.73 -16.06
N SER A 190 5.91 14.65 -17.26
CA SER A 190 5.39 15.83 -17.99
C SER A 190 3.90 16.08 -17.71
N MET A 191 3.16 15.08 -17.25
CA MET A 191 1.72 15.15 -17.03
C MET A 191 1.33 14.44 -15.73
N PRO A 192 0.25 14.88 -15.06
CA PRO A 192 -0.28 14.14 -13.92
C PRO A 192 -0.80 12.77 -14.36
N ALA A 193 -0.72 11.79 -13.45
CA ALA A 193 -1.47 10.55 -13.60
C ALA A 193 -2.95 10.80 -13.35
N LEU A 194 -3.80 10.25 -14.21
CA LEU A 194 -5.25 10.33 -14.11
C LEU A 194 -5.80 9.02 -13.54
N THR A 195 -6.62 9.12 -12.50
CA THR A 195 -7.16 7.95 -11.83
C THR A 195 -8.68 8.05 -11.68
N ALA A 196 -9.35 6.92 -11.78
CA ALA A 196 -10.77 6.80 -11.47
C ALA A 196 -10.99 5.54 -10.60
N ARG A 197 -11.76 5.68 -9.52
CA ARG A 197 -12.07 4.58 -8.60
C ARG A 197 -13.56 4.56 -8.28
N LEU A 198 -14.11 3.35 -8.24
CA LEU A 198 -15.43 3.07 -7.69
C LEU A 198 -15.26 2.15 -6.48
N GLU A 199 -15.73 2.58 -5.30
CA GLU A 199 -15.66 1.81 -4.06
C GLU A 199 -16.99 1.94 -3.31
N ASP A 200 -17.59 0.79 -2.98
CA ASP A 200 -18.88 0.74 -2.26
C ASP A 200 -19.00 -0.56 -1.45
N SER A 201 -20.11 -0.66 -0.71
CA SER A 201 -20.47 -1.85 0.06
C SER A 201 -21.96 -2.12 -0.04
N GLU A 202 -22.31 -3.40 -0.23
CA GLU A 202 -23.69 -3.86 -0.27
C GLU A 202 -23.83 -5.17 0.51
N GLY A 203 -24.62 -5.13 1.58
CA GLY A 203 -24.79 -6.29 2.48
C GLY A 203 -23.47 -6.74 3.09
N SER A 204 -23.07 -7.99 2.82
CA SER A 204 -21.83 -8.60 3.29
C SER A 204 -20.63 -8.35 2.39
N LEU A 205 -20.83 -7.74 1.21
CA LEU A 205 -19.78 -7.49 0.21
C LEU A 205 -19.34 -6.03 0.26
N SER A 206 -18.02 -5.80 0.38
CA SER A 206 -17.37 -4.54 0.04
C SER A 206 -16.49 -4.76 -1.18
N TYR A 207 -16.47 -3.81 -2.10
CA TYR A 207 -15.71 -3.92 -3.32
C TYR A 207 -15.11 -2.61 -3.76
N SER A 208 -14.02 -2.69 -4.50
CA SER A 208 -13.36 -1.54 -5.11
C SER A 208 -12.78 -1.93 -6.46
N THR A 209 -12.86 -1.03 -7.43
CA THR A 209 -12.17 -1.13 -8.70
C THR A 209 -11.63 0.22 -9.09
N ALA A 210 -10.46 0.27 -9.69
CA ALA A 210 -9.90 1.51 -10.19
C ALA A 210 -9.07 1.28 -11.45
N ILE A 211 -8.88 2.38 -12.18
CA ILE A 211 -7.95 2.49 -13.30
C ILE A 211 -7.01 3.67 -13.07
N VAL A 212 -5.79 3.54 -13.57
CA VAL A 212 -4.81 4.62 -13.73
C VAL A 212 -4.40 4.72 -15.20
N ALA A 213 -4.24 5.93 -15.69
CA ALA A 213 -3.71 6.24 -17.01
C ALA A 213 -2.64 7.33 -16.87
N ARG A 214 -1.49 7.13 -17.49
CA ARG A 214 -0.33 7.99 -17.34
C ARG A 214 0.55 8.01 -18.58
N GLN A 215 1.47 8.96 -18.62
CA GLN A 215 2.62 8.99 -19.52
C GLN A 215 3.86 8.55 -18.74
N VAL A 216 4.67 7.67 -19.31
CA VAL A 216 6.05 7.41 -18.92
C VAL A 216 6.93 8.08 -19.95
N SER A 217 7.94 8.83 -19.55
CA SER A 217 8.83 9.50 -20.51
C SER A 217 10.22 9.69 -19.93
N PHE A 218 11.21 9.74 -20.83
CA PHE A 218 12.56 10.15 -20.52
C PHE A 218 13.04 11.26 -21.45
N ASP A 219 14.06 11.98 -21.02
CA ASP A 219 14.71 13.04 -21.79
C ASP A 219 16.11 13.24 -21.19
N ASP A 220 17.16 12.84 -21.93
CA ASP A 220 18.56 12.97 -21.50
C ASP A 220 19.25 14.23 -22.06
N GLY A 221 18.48 15.07 -22.75
CA GLY A 221 18.96 16.27 -23.44
C GLY A 221 19.46 16.02 -24.87
N THR A 222 19.54 14.77 -25.29
CA THR A 222 19.96 14.35 -26.64
C THR A 222 18.87 13.54 -27.31
N THR A 223 18.29 12.60 -26.56
CA THR A 223 17.22 11.72 -26.99
C THR A 223 16.05 11.87 -26.00
N ASP A 224 14.83 11.89 -26.50
CA ASP A 224 13.62 11.87 -25.72
C ASP A 224 12.57 10.92 -26.34
N ASP A 225 11.84 10.21 -25.49
CA ASP A 225 10.71 9.39 -25.92
C ASP A 225 9.66 9.26 -24.80
N SER A 226 8.48 8.78 -25.14
CA SER A 226 7.38 8.58 -24.19
C SER A 226 6.46 7.46 -24.60
N ALA A 227 6.00 6.69 -23.61
CA ALA A 227 5.03 5.63 -23.76
C ALA A 227 3.78 5.92 -22.93
N PHE A 228 2.66 5.32 -23.33
CA PHE A 228 1.42 5.34 -22.54
C PHE A 228 1.42 4.17 -21.56
N GLY A 229 1.23 4.48 -20.27
CA GLY A 229 1.09 3.47 -19.23
C GLY A 229 -0.32 3.45 -18.65
N PHE A 230 -0.78 2.27 -18.27
CA PHE A 230 -2.07 2.09 -17.59
C PHE A 230 -2.03 0.95 -16.58
N GLY A 231 -2.99 0.98 -15.65
CA GLY A 231 -3.20 -0.12 -14.72
C GLY A 231 -4.66 -0.20 -14.30
N ALA A 232 -5.06 -1.37 -13.83
CA ALA A 232 -6.40 -1.61 -13.29
C ALA A 232 -6.33 -2.60 -12.12
N PHE A 233 -7.24 -2.46 -11.15
CA PHE A 233 -7.43 -3.47 -10.11
C PHE A 233 -8.91 -3.74 -9.82
N LEU A 234 -9.15 -4.94 -9.28
CA LEU A 234 -10.38 -5.32 -8.60
C LEU A 234 -10.02 -5.79 -7.18
N ALA A 235 -10.76 -5.33 -6.19
CA ALA A 235 -10.60 -5.74 -4.80
C ALA A 235 -11.96 -6.02 -4.17
N ALA A 236 -12.04 -7.04 -3.32
CA ALA A 236 -13.26 -7.39 -2.62
C ALA A 236 -12.97 -7.91 -1.21
N LYS A 237 -13.94 -7.67 -0.32
CA LYS A 237 -14.06 -8.30 0.98
C LYS A 237 -15.47 -8.86 1.10
N MET A 238 -15.59 -10.14 1.47
CA MET A 238 -16.88 -10.78 1.73
C MET A 238 -16.93 -11.32 3.16
N GLN A 239 -17.91 -10.90 3.92
CA GLN A 239 -18.20 -11.47 5.22
C GLN A 239 -19.05 -12.72 5.01
N LEU A 240 -18.46 -13.90 5.23
CA LEU A 240 -19.11 -15.20 5.07
C LEU A 240 -20.01 -15.54 6.26
N THR A 241 -19.54 -15.21 7.47
CA THR A 241 -20.26 -15.38 8.72
C THR A 241 -19.94 -14.21 9.65
N ASP A 242 -20.57 -14.14 10.82
CA ASP A 242 -20.20 -13.12 11.84
C ASP A 242 -18.74 -13.23 12.30
N MET A 243 -18.13 -14.39 12.12
CA MET A 243 -16.76 -14.68 12.56
C MET A 243 -15.74 -14.70 11.42
N ILE A 244 -16.13 -14.98 10.19
CA ILE A 244 -15.20 -15.23 9.07
C ILE A 244 -15.45 -14.24 7.95
N ASP A 245 -14.39 -13.57 7.52
CA ASP A 245 -14.36 -12.80 6.28
C ASP A 245 -13.21 -13.24 5.39
N ILE A 246 -13.39 -13.09 4.08
CA ILE A 246 -12.36 -13.31 3.05
C ILE A 246 -12.09 -12.01 2.33
N HIS A 247 -10.84 -11.82 1.92
CA HIS A 247 -10.34 -10.64 1.22
C HIS A 247 -9.58 -11.06 -0.01
N GLY A 248 -9.53 -10.21 -1.01
CA GLY A 248 -8.68 -10.43 -2.16
C GLY A 248 -8.61 -9.22 -3.08
N ALA A 249 -7.54 -9.18 -3.84
CA ALA A 249 -7.34 -8.22 -4.92
C ALA A 249 -6.61 -8.87 -6.08
N ILE A 250 -6.88 -8.38 -7.28
CA ILE A 250 -6.10 -8.68 -8.49
C ILE A 250 -5.78 -7.38 -9.18
N ASN A 251 -4.58 -7.29 -9.76
CA ASN A 251 -4.05 -6.11 -10.41
C ASN A 251 -3.41 -6.50 -11.74
N TYR A 252 -3.48 -5.60 -12.71
CA TYR A 252 -2.70 -5.62 -13.94
C TYR A 252 -2.17 -4.23 -14.23
N SER A 253 -0.97 -4.14 -14.76
CA SER A 253 -0.35 -2.90 -15.24
C SER A 253 0.48 -3.14 -16.49
N ASP A 254 0.62 -2.09 -17.30
CA ASP A 254 1.54 -2.01 -18.43
C ASP A 254 2.03 -0.56 -18.50
N GLY A 255 3.33 -0.34 -18.36
CA GLY A 255 3.90 0.99 -18.18
C GLY A 255 3.45 1.72 -16.91
N ALA A 256 2.98 0.95 -15.90
CA ALA A 256 2.49 1.50 -14.63
C ALA A 256 2.82 0.60 -13.42
N ASN A 257 3.98 -0.07 -13.43
CA ASN A 257 4.42 -0.95 -12.35
C ASN A 257 4.81 -0.18 -11.08
N SER A 258 5.11 1.12 -11.17
CA SER A 258 5.19 2.02 -10.03
C SER A 258 3.87 2.16 -9.24
N TYR A 259 2.80 1.57 -9.74
CA TYR A 259 1.47 1.48 -9.11
C TYR A 259 1.10 0.04 -8.73
N LEU A 260 2.02 -0.92 -8.93
CA LEU A 260 1.83 -2.34 -8.61
C LEU A 260 2.63 -2.69 -7.35
N TRP A 261 1.91 -2.94 -6.25
CA TRP A 261 2.51 -3.01 -4.92
C TRP A 261 3.36 -4.26 -4.71
N HIS A 262 4.62 -4.05 -4.27
CA HIS A 262 5.67 -5.03 -4.08
C HIS A 262 6.09 -5.78 -5.37
N SER A 263 5.93 -5.11 -6.52
CA SER A 263 6.46 -5.60 -7.78
C SER A 263 7.89 -5.15 -8.00
N GLY A 264 8.86 -5.79 -8.21
CA GLY A 264 10.25 -5.37 -8.35
C GLY A 264 11.02 -5.50 -7.03
N GLU A 265 12.13 -4.82 -6.90
CA GLU A 265 13.08 -5.06 -5.82
C GLU A 265 12.49 -4.94 -4.41
N ASN A 266 11.72 -3.88 -4.15
CA ASN A 266 11.11 -3.71 -2.83
C ASN A 266 9.63 -3.34 -2.88
N TYR A 267 9.31 -2.11 -3.31
CA TYR A 267 7.93 -1.60 -3.27
C TYR A 267 7.28 -1.57 -4.63
N TYR A 268 8.04 -1.18 -5.66
CA TYR A 268 7.52 -0.95 -7.01
C TYR A 268 8.55 -1.34 -8.06
N GLY A 269 8.07 -1.94 -9.14
CA GLY A 269 8.89 -2.31 -10.28
C GLY A 269 9.08 -1.17 -11.29
N ASN A 270 9.89 -1.44 -12.28
CA ASN A 270 10.12 -0.53 -13.39
C ASN A 270 8.89 -0.49 -14.32
N ASP A 271 8.50 0.71 -14.72
CA ASP A 271 7.40 0.94 -15.67
C ASP A 271 7.81 0.64 -17.11
N ALA A 272 9.09 0.91 -17.42
CA ALA A 272 9.63 0.85 -18.77
C ALA A 272 11.15 0.66 -18.74
N TYR A 273 11.73 0.34 -19.89
CA TYR A 273 13.17 0.30 -20.14
C TYR A 273 13.52 1.05 -21.44
N ILE A 274 14.79 1.40 -21.62
CA ILE A 274 15.25 2.10 -22.80
C ILE A 274 15.96 1.08 -23.71
N ALA A 275 15.41 0.87 -24.92
CA ALA A 275 15.98 0.05 -25.98
C ALA A 275 16.51 0.94 -27.11
N GLY A 276 17.81 1.20 -27.14
CA GLY A 276 18.39 2.19 -28.06
C GLY A 276 17.88 3.60 -27.77
N ASP A 277 17.07 4.17 -28.66
CA ASP A 277 16.47 5.49 -28.52
C ASP A 277 14.97 5.44 -28.16
N SER A 278 14.41 4.24 -27.97
CA SER A 278 12.98 4.01 -27.72
C SER A 278 12.70 3.66 -26.27
N LEU A 279 11.56 4.09 -25.76
CA LEU A 279 11.03 3.72 -24.46
C LEU A 279 9.97 2.61 -24.60
N GLU A 280 10.29 1.43 -24.11
CA GLU A 280 9.41 0.26 -24.13
C GLU A 280 8.83 -0.02 -22.74
N THR A 281 7.54 -0.36 -22.67
CA THR A 281 6.86 -0.60 -21.39
C THR A 281 7.10 -2.01 -20.86
N ILE A 282 7.05 -2.16 -19.54
CA ILE A 282 7.07 -3.45 -18.84
C ILE A 282 5.67 -3.69 -18.30
N SER A 283 5.10 -4.87 -18.60
CA SER A 283 3.83 -5.28 -17.99
C SER A 283 4.04 -5.99 -16.66
N GLY A 284 2.96 -6.07 -15.85
CA GLY A 284 3.00 -6.78 -14.59
C GLY A 284 1.60 -7.14 -14.11
N TYR A 285 1.52 -8.14 -13.26
CA TYR A 285 0.30 -8.55 -12.59
C TYR A 285 0.56 -8.88 -11.13
N ALA A 286 -0.46 -8.70 -10.29
CA ALA A 286 -0.33 -8.99 -8.89
C ALA A 286 -1.67 -9.39 -8.28
N GLY A 287 -1.62 -10.08 -7.15
CA GLY A 287 -2.84 -10.42 -6.44
C GLY A 287 -2.57 -10.84 -4.99
N THR A 288 -3.62 -10.70 -4.19
CA THR A 288 -3.62 -11.18 -2.80
C THR A 288 -4.95 -11.84 -2.47
N ILE A 289 -4.88 -12.84 -1.60
CA ILE A 289 -6.05 -13.51 -1.03
C ILE A 289 -5.79 -13.82 0.45
N GLY A 290 -6.80 -13.65 1.28
CA GLY A 290 -6.67 -13.99 2.69
C GLY A 290 -8.00 -14.08 3.41
N ALA A 291 -7.94 -14.47 4.68
CA ALA A 291 -9.08 -14.64 5.56
C ALA A 291 -8.80 -14.06 6.94
N GLY A 292 -9.84 -13.45 7.52
CA GLY A 292 -9.90 -13.01 8.90
C GLY A 292 -10.88 -13.86 9.71
N ILE A 293 -10.47 -14.31 10.89
CA ILE A 293 -11.27 -15.12 11.81
C ILE A 293 -11.38 -14.38 13.15
N LYS A 294 -12.57 -13.87 13.47
CA LYS A 294 -12.86 -13.21 14.74
C LYS A 294 -13.16 -14.26 15.81
N LEU A 295 -12.38 -14.28 16.87
CA LEU A 295 -12.50 -15.23 17.98
C LEU A 295 -13.34 -14.69 19.15
N GLY A 296 -13.87 -13.47 19.02
CA GLY A 296 -14.55 -12.76 20.10
C GLY A 296 -13.57 -12.17 21.13
N GLY A 297 -14.09 -11.29 22.00
CA GLY A 297 -13.26 -10.63 23.03
C GLY A 297 -12.09 -9.79 22.48
N GLY A 298 -12.23 -9.19 21.29
CA GLY A 298 -11.20 -8.38 20.65
C GLY A 298 -10.02 -9.19 20.10
N ARG A 299 -10.23 -10.47 19.78
CA ARG A 299 -9.18 -11.38 19.27
C ARG A 299 -9.48 -11.81 17.83
N SER A 300 -8.43 -11.92 17.00
CA SER A 300 -8.54 -12.41 15.62
C SER A 300 -7.30 -13.20 15.21
N ILE A 301 -7.50 -14.09 14.26
CA ILE A 301 -6.45 -14.74 13.47
C ILE A 301 -6.63 -14.28 12.03
N ASN A 302 -5.53 -13.95 11.36
CA ASN A 302 -5.54 -13.60 9.95
C ASN A 302 -4.47 -14.41 9.24
N ILE A 303 -4.78 -14.85 8.02
CA ILE A 303 -3.85 -15.55 7.13
C ILE A 303 -4.03 -15.01 5.72
N ALA A 304 -2.93 -14.81 5.01
CA ALA A 304 -2.98 -14.32 3.64
C ALA A 304 -1.77 -14.80 2.82
N TYR A 305 -1.99 -14.85 1.52
CA TYR A 305 -0.97 -15.00 0.49
C TYR A 305 -1.09 -13.84 -0.50
N GLY A 306 0.05 -13.32 -0.97
CA GLY A 306 0.11 -12.30 -2.00
C GLY A 306 1.33 -12.50 -2.90
N MET A 307 1.22 -12.06 -4.15
CA MET A 307 2.31 -12.08 -5.11
C MET A 307 2.22 -10.90 -6.07
N ALA A 308 3.36 -10.51 -6.63
CA ALA A 308 3.47 -9.56 -7.72
C ALA A 308 4.59 -9.99 -8.66
N THR A 309 4.35 -9.93 -9.96
CA THR A 309 5.25 -10.39 -11.03
C THR A 309 5.36 -9.33 -12.12
N LEU A 310 6.56 -9.14 -12.65
CA LEU A 310 6.85 -8.31 -13.82
C LEU A 310 7.25 -9.20 -15.00
N ASP A 311 6.85 -8.79 -16.19
CA ASP A 311 7.21 -9.46 -17.45
C ASP A 311 8.43 -8.77 -18.06
N TRP A 312 9.58 -9.41 -17.96
CA TRP A 312 10.85 -8.92 -18.48
C TRP A 312 11.22 -9.52 -19.84
N ASP A 313 10.38 -10.36 -20.45
CA ASP A 313 10.67 -11.13 -21.66
C ASP A 313 11.13 -10.26 -22.84
N ASP A 314 10.51 -9.09 -23.03
CA ASP A 314 10.88 -8.19 -24.12
C ASP A 314 12.16 -7.42 -23.79
N ALA A 315 12.36 -7.01 -22.54
CA ALA A 315 13.62 -6.41 -22.09
C ALA A 315 14.82 -7.38 -22.22
N GLU A 316 14.62 -8.66 -21.93
CA GLU A 316 15.65 -9.70 -22.17
C GLU A 316 16.07 -9.79 -23.63
N LYS A 317 15.10 -9.75 -24.55
CA LYS A 317 15.36 -9.82 -26.00
C LYS A 317 16.11 -8.58 -26.49
N ASP A 318 15.72 -7.39 -26.04
CA ASP A 318 16.22 -6.12 -26.53
C ASP A 318 17.56 -5.71 -25.89
N LEU A 319 17.74 -5.97 -24.60
CA LEU A 319 18.93 -5.59 -23.82
C LEU A 319 19.92 -6.74 -23.64
N GLY A 320 19.45 -7.98 -23.84
CA GLY A 320 20.18 -9.21 -23.56
C GLY A 320 19.94 -9.73 -22.14
N ALA A 321 19.71 -11.03 -22.01
CA ALA A 321 19.36 -11.70 -20.75
C ALA A 321 20.32 -11.38 -19.59
N ALA A 322 21.63 -11.33 -19.84
CA ALA A 322 22.63 -11.01 -18.82
C ALA A 322 22.53 -9.58 -18.25
N THR A 323 21.85 -8.68 -18.96
CA THR A 323 21.68 -7.28 -18.53
C THR A 323 20.60 -7.15 -17.45
N VAL A 324 19.53 -7.92 -17.57
CA VAL A 324 18.36 -7.86 -16.67
C VAL A 324 18.28 -9.04 -15.70
N ALA A 325 19.23 -9.99 -15.77
CA ALA A 325 19.22 -11.25 -15.03
C ALA A 325 19.00 -11.12 -13.51
N GLY A 326 19.51 -10.07 -12.90
CA GLY A 326 19.39 -9.83 -11.45
C GLY A 326 18.20 -8.95 -11.04
N GLU A 327 17.34 -8.55 -12.01
CA GLU A 327 16.13 -7.79 -11.66
C GLU A 327 15.09 -8.71 -11.02
N ALA A 328 14.38 -8.19 -10.02
CA ALA A 328 13.31 -8.96 -9.39
C ALA A 328 12.15 -9.17 -10.37
N GLU A 329 11.82 -10.42 -10.64
CA GLU A 329 10.68 -10.81 -11.48
C GLU A 329 9.44 -11.06 -10.62
N THR A 330 9.54 -11.95 -9.62
CA THR A 330 8.40 -12.33 -8.80
C THR A 330 8.69 -12.20 -7.31
N ASN A 331 7.85 -11.46 -6.61
CA ASN A 331 7.80 -11.42 -5.15
C ASN A 331 6.56 -12.11 -4.63
N SER A 332 6.68 -12.96 -3.63
CA SER A 332 5.55 -13.61 -2.96
C SER A 332 5.67 -13.57 -1.44
N HIS A 333 4.52 -13.58 -0.77
CA HIS A 333 4.43 -13.30 0.65
C HIS A 333 3.32 -14.13 1.31
N ILE A 334 3.64 -14.88 2.35
CA ILE A 334 2.68 -15.54 3.22
C ILE A 334 2.72 -14.87 4.59
N VAL A 335 1.55 -14.56 5.14
CA VAL A 335 1.41 -13.98 6.47
C VAL A 335 0.41 -14.78 7.28
N ALA A 336 0.73 -15.03 8.55
CA ALA A 336 -0.21 -15.56 9.53
C ALA A 336 -0.03 -14.82 10.86
N ASN A 337 -1.12 -14.26 11.42
CA ASN A 337 -1.02 -13.54 12.67
C ASN A 337 -2.16 -13.82 13.66
N TYR A 338 -1.87 -13.52 14.92
CA TYR A 338 -2.84 -13.42 16.00
C TYR A 338 -2.79 -12.02 16.59
N GLN A 339 -3.93 -11.34 16.61
CA GLN A 339 -4.07 -9.99 17.16
C GLN A 339 -5.11 -10.00 18.29
N TRP A 340 -4.87 -9.17 19.32
CA TRP A 340 -5.83 -9.03 20.43
C TRP A 340 -5.83 -7.61 21.00
N THR A 341 -6.96 -7.26 21.59
CA THR A 341 -7.20 -5.96 22.25
C THR A 341 -7.47 -6.23 23.73
N PRO A 342 -6.42 -6.24 24.59
CA PRO A 342 -6.56 -6.60 26.00
C PRO A 342 -7.43 -5.60 26.79
N VAL A 343 -7.36 -4.34 26.41
CA VAL A 343 -8.23 -3.25 26.90
C VAL A 343 -8.52 -2.28 25.74
N LYS A 344 -9.55 -1.46 25.89
CA LYS A 344 -9.86 -0.41 24.91
C LYS A 344 -8.61 0.42 24.59
N ASN A 345 -8.41 0.73 23.31
CA ASN A 345 -7.29 1.52 22.78
C ASN A 345 -5.91 0.85 22.83
N VAL A 346 -5.80 -0.41 23.24
CA VAL A 346 -4.55 -1.16 23.19
C VAL A 346 -4.69 -2.33 22.25
N MET A 347 -3.88 -2.38 21.21
CA MET A 347 -3.75 -3.53 20.29
C MET A 347 -2.39 -4.19 20.49
N MET A 348 -2.37 -5.49 20.52
CA MET A 348 -1.17 -6.31 20.53
C MET A 348 -1.26 -7.39 19.46
N GLY A 349 -0.13 -7.88 18.97
CA GLY A 349 -0.13 -8.96 18.00
C GLY A 349 1.22 -9.63 17.86
N VAL A 350 1.16 -10.85 17.31
CA VAL A 350 2.29 -11.62 16.83
C VAL A 350 2.01 -12.07 15.41
N GLU A 351 3.01 -12.05 14.54
CA GLU A 351 2.87 -12.37 13.12
C GLU A 351 4.08 -13.17 12.66
N TYR A 352 3.82 -14.20 11.88
CA TYR A 352 4.82 -14.92 11.09
C TYR A 352 4.70 -14.49 9.64
N GLN A 353 5.84 -14.30 8.99
CA GLN A 353 5.95 -13.99 7.58
C GLN A 353 6.95 -14.92 6.90
N TYR A 354 6.59 -15.34 5.70
CA TYR A 354 7.48 -15.96 4.73
C TYR A 354 7.50 -15.09 3.49
N LEU A 355 8.66 -14.57 3.13
CA LEU A 355 8.90 -13.78 1.93
C LEU A 355 9.74 -14.60 0.97
N LYS A 356 9.42 -14.52 -0.32
CA LYS A 356 10.22 -15.15 -1.38
C LYS A 356 10.35 -14.17 -2.55
N THR A 357 11.55 -14.05 -3.10
CA THR A 357 11.82 -13.36 -4.34
C THR A 357 12.44 -14.30 -5.36
N GLU A 358 12.18 -14.05 -6.64
CA GLU A 358 12.77 -14.75 -7.78
C GLU A 358 13.20 -13.68 -8.79
N ASP A 359 14.41 -13.80 -9.30
CA ASP A 359 14.93 -12.89 -10.31
C ASP A 359 14.66 -13.40 -11.74
N VAL A 360 14.93 -12.55 -12.74
CA VAL A 360 14.74 -12.86 -14.17
C VAL A 360 15.59 -14.05 -14.63
N SER A 361 16.71 -14.35 -13.98
CA SER A 361 17.51 -15.55 -14.31
C SER A 361 16.89 -16.85 -13.78
N GLY A 362 15.84 -16.76 -12.97
CA GLY A 362 15.19 -17.89 -12.30
C GLY A 362 15.92 -18.32 -11.02
N GLU A 363 16.88 -17.54 -10.52
CA GLU A 363 17.42 -17.76 -9.19
C GLU A 363 16.44 -17.19 -8.15
N ASP A 364 16.24 -17.92 -7.07
CA ASP A 364 15.30 -17.55 -6.01
C ASP A 364 15.95 -17.55 -4.62
N GLY A 365 15.28 -16.91 -3.67
CA GLY A 365 15.64 -16.89 -2.27
C GLY A 365 14.44 -16.58 -1.40
N ASP A 366 14.50 -16.95 -0.12
CA ASP A 366 13.42 -16.77 0.83
C ASP A 366 13.90 -16.32 2.21
N ALA A 367 12.98 -15.71 2.95
CA ALA A 367 13.24 -15.28 4.30
C ALA A 367 12.04 -15.52 5.21
N ASN A 368 12.35 -15.96 6.43
CA ASN A 368 11.38 -16.23 7.48
C ASN A 368 11.53 -15.21 8.62
N ARG A 369 10.44 -14.61 9.06
CA ARG A 369 10.50 -13.64 10.15
C ARG A 369 9.29 -13.69 11.09
N LEU A 370 9.52 -13.26 12.33
CA LEU A 370 8.50 -13.05 13.34
C LEU A 370 8.38 -11.55 13.65
N LEU A 371 7.16 -11.08 13.74
CA LEU A 371 6.84 -9.70 14.13
C LEU A 371 6.03 -9.69 15.43
N PHE A 372 6.30 -8.69 16.24
CA PHE A 372 5.54 -8.36 17.45
C PHE A 372 5.16 -6.89 17.42
N ALA A 373 3.95 -6.56 17.81
CA ALA A 373 3.51 -5.17 17.92
C ALA A 373 2.71 -4.94 19.19
N ALA A 374 2.91 -3.75 19.79
CA ALA A 374 2.05 -3.21 20.82
C ALA A 374 1.73 -1.76 20.49
N GLN A 375 0.43 -1.43 20.35
CA GLN A 375 -0.03 -0.11 19.94
C GLN A 375 -1.01 0.46 20.95
N TYR A 376 -0.81 1.72 21.30
CA TYR A 376 -1.62 2.50 22.24
C TYR A 376 -2.21 3.70 21.50
N ASN A 377 -3.52 3.68 21.30
CA ASN A 377 -4.25 4.70 20.52
C ASN A 377 -4.77 5.82 21.44
N PHE A 378 -4.82 7.06 20.96
CA PHE A 378 -5.43 8.22 21.62
C PHE A 378 -6.15 9.12 20.63
#